data_e9cffd8a9ab516bb8050beaa4fbba11c
#
_entry.id   e9cffd8a9ab516bb8050beaa4fbba11c
#
_cell.length_a   1.000
_cell.length_b   1.000
_cell.length_c   1.000
_cell.angle_alpha   90.00
_cell.angle_beta   90.00
_cell.angle_gamma   90.00
#
_symmetry.space_group_name_H-M   'P 1'
#
loop_
_entity.id
_entity.type
_entity.pdbx_description
1 polymer ?
#
loop_
_entity_poly.entity_id
_entity_poly.type
_entity_poly.pdbx_seq_one_letter_code
_entity_poly.pdbx_strand_id
1 'polypeptide(L)'
;MENRNSGMGNVMLVLVMLIGVFLVGFLIFGNTAKDPFGPRFSAKPTPDQVLQMLKDGNERFSAGKPAHPTCDPARIDLASKSDQGYYAYATVLSCSDSRVPVELIFDAGIMDLFVVRVAGNVCDTDEIGSIEYGLAHVKTPVLVVLGHTRCGAVTAVSQAVGGHGHKLERNIPPLVDNIVPAVKRAMEEHPD
;
A
#
# COMPACT_ATOMS: atom_id res chain seq x y z
N MET A 1 -37.17 -44.65 -40.87
CA MET A 1 -36.83 -43.24 -41.18
C MET A 1 -36.63 -42.56 -39.84
N GLU A 2 -35.42 -42.52 -39.39
CA GLU A 2 -35.04 -42.07 -38.07
C GLU A 2 -34.69 -40.57 -38.07
N ASN A 3 -35.25 -39.85 -37.16
CA ASN A 3 -35.30 -38.40 -37.12
C ASN A 3 -33.95 -37.82 -36.69
N ARG A 4 -33.13 -37.36 -37.66
CA ARG A 4 -31.79 -36.77 -37.48
C ARG A 4 -31.75 -35.27 -37.10
N ASN A 5 -32.91 -34.70 -36.71
CA ASN A 5 -33.00 -33.24 -36.50
C ASN A 5 -32.98 -32.75 -35.05
N SER A 6 -32.86 -33.64 -34.05
CA SER A 6 -32.87 -33.21 -32.65
C SER A 6 -31.51 -32.74 -32.09
N GLY A 7 -30.42 -33.14 -32.74
CA GLY A 7 -29.06 -32.80 -32.24
C GLY A 7 -28.59 -31.37 -32.58
N MET A 8 -29.01 -30.84 -33.72
CA MET A 8 -28.55 -29.54 -34.22
C MET A 8 -29.24 -28.36 -33.52
N GLY A 9 -30.52 -28.56 -33.11
CA GLY A 9 -31.25 -27.53 -32.35
C GLY A 9 -30.68 -27.31 -30.94
N ASN A 10 -30.30 -28.41 -30.26
CA ASN A 10 -29.73 -28.33 -28.91
C ASN A 10 -28.32 -27.75 -28.89
N VAL A 11 -27.48 -28.05 -29.91
CA VAL A 11 -26.15 -27.47 -30.03
C VAL A 11 -26.20 -25.97 -30.30
N MET A 12 -27.15 -25.55 -31.15
CA MET A 12 -27.33 -24.13 -31.46
C MET A 12 -27.90 -23.36 -30.26
N LEU A 13 -28.81 -23.95 -29.47
CA LEU A 13 -29.34 -23.33 -28.25
C LEU A 13 -28.27 -23.19 -27.16
N VAL A 14 -27.41 -24.19 -26.98
CA VAL A 14 -26.27 -24.12 -26.04
C VAL A 14 -25.23 -23.06 -26.48
N LEU A 15 -24.98 -22.96 -27.79
CA LEU A 15 -24.04 -21.95 -28.32
C LEU A 15 -24.57 -20.52 -28.11
N VAL A 16 -25.86 -20.31 -28.33
CA VAL A 16 -26.51 -19.00 -28.12
C VAL A 16 -26.54 -18.65 -26.62
N MET A 17 -26.78 -19.62 -25.72
CA MET A 17 -26.68 -19.39 -24.26
C MET A 17 -25.24 -19.07 -23.82
N LEU A 18 -24.24 -19.78 -24.33
CA LEU A 18 -22.84 -19.49 -23.99
C LEU A 18 -22.39 -18.12 -24.49
N ILE A 19 -22.79 -17.72 -25.71
CA ILE A 19 -22.50 -16.38 -26.24
C ILE A 19 -23.26 -15.33 -25.43
N GLY A 20 -24.52 -15.58 -25.04
CA GLY A 20 -25.28 -14.68 -24.19
C GLY A 20 -24.67 -14.50 -22.80
N VAL A 21 -24.18 -15.56 -22.16
CA VAL A 21 -23.50 -15.50 -20.87
C VAL A 21 -22.16 -14.78 -20.99
N PHE A 22 -21.41 -14.98 -22.10
CA PHE A 22 -20.17 -14.25 -22.35
C PHE A 22 -20.40 -12.76 -22.62
N LEU A 23 -21.44 -12.39 -23.38
CA LEU A 23 -21.82 -11.00 -23.65
C LEU A 23 -22.33 -10.29 -22.39
N VAL A 24 -23.16 -10.96 -21.59
CA VAL A 24 -23.64 -10.42 -20.31
C VAL A 24 -22.49 -10.34 -19.30
N GLY A 25 -21.60 -11.34 -19.25
CA GLY A 25 -20.38 -11.30 -18.44
C GLY A 25 -19.44 -10.16 -18.86
N PHE A 26 -19.25 -9.96 -20.17
CA PHE A 26 -18.43 -8.85 -20.68
C PHE A 26 -19.08 -7.49 -20.43
N LEU A 27 -20.40 -7.37 -20.48
CA LEU A 27 -21.13 -6.15 -20.13
C LEU A 27 -21.12 -5.86 -18.63
N ILE A 28 -21.06 -6.89 -17.78
CA ILE A 28 -21.01 -6.73 -16.31
C ILE A 28 -19.56 -6.44 -15.85
N PHE A 29 -18.56 -7.07 -16.46
CA PHE A 29 -17.14 -6.88 -16.10
C PHE A 29 -16.43 -5.84 -16.95
N GLY A 30 -16.96 -5.46 -18.11
CA GLY A 30 -16.39 -4.42 -18.99
C GLY A 30 -16.89 -3.00 -18.69
N ASN A 31 -17.88 -2.86 -17.83
CA ASN A 31 -18.32 -1.56 -17.35
C ASN A 31 -17.49 -1.20 -16.11
N THR A 32 -16.26 -0.75 -16.32
CA THR A 32 -15.59 0.09 -15.33
C THR A 32 -16.49 1.32 -15.16
N ALA A 33 -17.37 1.27 -14.17
CA ALA A 33 -18.15 2.44 -13.78
C ALA A 33 -17.11 3.57 -13.63
N LYS A 34 -17.21 4.58 -14.50
CA LYS A 34 -16.42 5.80 -14.32
C LYS A 34 -16.73 6.25 -12.92
N ASP A 35 -15.69 6.38 -12.08
CA ASP A 35 -15.83 6.90 -10.73
C ASP A 35 -16.68 8.19 -10.81
N PRO A 36 -17.91 8.21 -10.25
CA PRO A 36 -18.80 9.35 -10.39
C PRO A 36 -18.24 10.62 -9.74
N PHE A 37 -17.20 10.46 -8.90
CA PHE A 37 -16.52 11.56 -8.22
C PHE A 37 -15.23 11.96 -8.95
N GLY A 38 -14.79 11.18 -9.94
CA GLY A 38 -13.55 11.40 -10.68
C GLY A 38 -12.28 11.24 -9.84
N PRO A 39 -11.11 11.22 -10.47
CA PRO A 39 -9.85 11.18 -9.73
C PRO A 39 -9.62 12.50 -8.99
N ARG A 40 -9.03 12.44 -7.79
CA ARG A 40 -8.59 13.63 -7.02
C ARG A 40 -7.71 14.55 -7.86
N PHE A 41 -6.93 13.95 -8.75
CA PHE A 41 -6.02 14.64 -9.66
C PHE A 41 -6.42 14.32 -11.10
N SER A 42 -6.36 15.30 -11.98
CA SER A 42 -6.52 15.09 -13.43
C SER A 42 -5.44 14.17 -14.00
N ALA A 43 -4.27 14.13 -13.34
CA ALA A 43 -3.18 13.18 -13.51
C ALA A 43 -2.50 13.00 -12.15
N LYS A 44 -1.80 11.86 -11.94
CA LYS A 44 -0.99 11.67 -10.72
C LYS A 44 -0.02 12.84 -10.55
N PRO A 45 0.20 13.34 -9.30
CA PRO A 45 1.21 14.34 -9.04
C PRO A 45 2.59 13.84 -9.43
N THR A 46 3.49 14.74 -9.81
CA THR A 46 4.90 14.40 -10.01
C THR A 46 5.57 13.99 -8.70
N PRO A 47 6.70 13.25 -8.72
CA PRO A 47 7.43 12.92 -7.50
C PRO A 47 7.75 14.13 -6.62
N ASP A 48 8.21 15.23 -7.22
CA ASP A 48 8.53 16.45 -6.48
C ASP A 48 7.30 17.08 -5.81
N GLN A 49 6.15 17.08 -6.51
CA GLN A 49 4.89 17.54 -5.93
C GLN A 49 4.46 16.67 -4.76
N VAL A 50 4.61 15.34 -4.86
CA VAL A 50 4.30 14.42 -3.77
C VAL A 50 5.21 14.68 -2.57
N LEU A 51 6.52 14.82 -2.79
CA LEU A 51 7.46 15.14 -1.70
C LEU A 51 7.10 16.46 -1.01
N GLN A 52 6.68 17.47 -1.77
CA GLN A 52 6.24 18.73 -1.19
C GLN A 52 4.94 18.56 -0.38
N MET A 53 3.94 17.83 -0.91
CA MET A 53 2.70 17.53 -0.17
C MET A 53 2.96 16.83 1.17
N LEU A 54 3.88 15.85 1.18
CA LEU A 54 4.25 15.13 2.40
C LEU A 54 4.97 16.05 3.40
N LYS A 55 5.87 16.94 2.94
CA LYS A 55 6.53 17.93 3.79
C LYS A 55 5.55 18.92 4.39
N ASP A 56 4.67 19.50 3.57
CA ASP A 56 3.66 20.45 4.03
C ASP A 56 2.72 19.81 5.07
N GLY A 57 2.33 18.54 4.85
CA GLY A 57 1.54 17.78 5.81
C GLY A 57 2.29 17.55 7.13
N ASN A 58 3.55 17.16 7.06
CA ASN A 58 4.39 16.96 8.23
C ASN A 58 4.66 18.27 8.99
N GLU A 59 4.82 19.39 8.31
CA GLU A 59 4.91 20.72 8.94
C GLU A 59 3.65 21.06 9.73
N ARG A 60 2.46 20.82 9.17
CA ARG A 60 1.19 21.04 9.90
C ARG A 60 1.09 20.13 11.12
N PHE A 61 1.43 18.84 10.97
CA PHE A 61 1.45 17.88 12.08
C PHE A 61 2.40 18.34 13.19
N SER A 62 3.65 18.67 12.84
CA SER A 62 4.68 19.10 13.79
C SER A 62 4.33 20.41 14.50
N ALA A 63 3.62 21.30 13.82
CA ALA A 63 3.12 22.54 14.40
C ALA A 63 1.88 22.37 15.29
N GLY A 64 1.33 21.13 15.41
CA GLY A 64 0.10 20.86 16.15
C GLY A 64 -1.15 21.47 15.51
N LYS A 65 -1.13 21.68 14.18
CA LYS A 65 -2.22 22.29 13.40
C LYS A 65 -2.60 21.41 12.20
N PRO A 66 -2.88 20.11 12.39
CA PRO A 66 -3.26 19.24 11.29
C PRO A 66 -4.60 19.71 10.70
N ALA A 67 -4.72 19.63 9.38
CA ALA A 67 -5.93 19.97 8.64
C ALA A 67 -6.90 18.78 8.51
N HIS A 68 -6.42 17.55 8.77
CA HIS A 68 -7.16 16.30 8.59
C HIS A 68 -7.88 16.22 7.24
N PRO A 69 -7.18 16.44 6.12
CA PRO A 69 -7.80 16.42 4.81
C PRO A 69 -8.33 15.01 4.52
N THR A 70 -9.37 14.92 3.70
CA THR A 70 -9.86 13.63 3.19
C THR A 70 -10.24 12.60 4.28
N CYS A 71 -10.74 13.08 5.44
CA CYS A 71 -11.22 12.26 6.55
C CYS A 71 -12.73 12.45 6.84
N ASP A 72 -13.43 13.16 5.97
CA ASP A 72 -14.85 13.46 6.11
C ASP A 72 -15.76 12.31 5.62
N PRO A 73 -17.08 12.35 5.93
CA PRO A 73 -18.03 11.33 5.51
C PRO A 73 -18.11 11.15 3.99
N ALA A 74 -17.92 12.22 3.20
CA ALA A 74 -17.94 12.14 1.74
C ALA A 74 -16.74 11.31 1.22
N ARG A 75 -15.57 11.48 1.86
CA ARG A 75 -14.39 10.67 1.54
C ARG A 75 -14.55 9.19 1.91
N ILE A 76 -15.23 8.90 3.03
CA ILE A 76 -15.57 7.52 3.44
C ILE A 76 -16.50 6.87 2.42
N ASP A 77 -17.54 7.61 2.00
CA ASP A 77 -18.48 7.14 0.97
C ASP A 77 -17.76 6.90 -0.36
N LEU A 78 -16.90 7.82 -0.78
CA LEU A 78 -16.06 7.69 -1.97
C LEU A 78 -15.17 6.43 -1.92
N ALA A 79 -14.53 6.16 -0.78
CA ALA A 79 -13.66 5.00 -0.60
C ALA A 79 -14.40 3.66 -0.78
N SER A 80 -15.70 3.63 -0.48
CA SER A 80 -16.52 2.43 -0.67
C SER A 80 -16.88 2.15 -2.14
N LYS A 81 -16.65 3.08 -3.05
CA LYS A 81 -17.11 3.07 -4.44
C LYS A 81 -15.98 3.20 -5.46
N SER A 82 -14.79 3.59 -5.02
CA SER A 82 -13.68 3.99 -5.91
C SER A 82 -12.44 3.14 -5.69
N ASP A 83 -11.62 3.02 -6.74
CA ASP A 83 -10.30 2.40 -6.67
C ASP A 83 -9.28 3.39 -6.10
N GLN A 84 -8.51 2.95 -5.10
CA GLN A 84 -7.44 3.76 -4.48
C GLN A 84 -6.38 4.23 -5.49
N GLY A 85 -6.19 3.50 -6.58
CA GLY A 85 -5.26 3.84 -7.65
C GLY A 85 -5.53 5.21 -8.30
N TYR A 86 -6.72 5.77 -8.14
CA TYR A 86 -7.02 7.14 -8.59
C TYR A 86 -6.57 8.21 -7.60
N TYR A 87 -6.34 7.86 -6.33
CA TYR A 87 -6.19 8.84 -5.25
C TYR A 87 -4.84 8.74 -4.55
N ALA A 88 -4.36 7.52 -4.27
CA ALA A 88 -3.11 7.34 -3.54
C ALA A 88 -1.92 7.92 -4.32
N TYR A 89 -1.17 8.80 -3.65
CA TYR A 89 -0.06 9.51 -4.27
C TYR A 89 1.32 9.11 -3.74
N ALA A 90 1.40 8.33 -2.67
CA ALA A 90 2.67 7.78 -2.18
C ALA A 90 2.50 6.37 -1.62
N THR A 91 3.51 5.53 -1.80
CA THR A 91 3.71 4.30 -1.03
C THR A 91 4.67 4.62 0.11
N VAL A 92 4.34 4.20 1.34
CA VAL A 92 5.18 4.43 2.51
C VAL A 92 5.46 3.11 3.22
N LEU A 93 6.74 2.73 3.31
CA LEU A 93 7.21 1.67 4.20
C LEU A 93 7.54 2.27 5.56
N SER A 94 6.91 1.80 6.63
CA SER A 94 7.11 2.33 7.97
C SER A 94 7.14 1.24 9.04
N CYS A 95 7.60 1.62 10.23
CA CYS A 95 7.54 0.74 11.40
C CYS A 95 6.09 0.52 11.86
N SER A 96 5.82 -0.67 12.42
CA SER A 96 4.58 -0.98 13.13
C SER A 96 4.43 -0.24 14.46
N ASP A 97 5.44 0.49 14.91
CA ASP A 97 5.44 1.26 16.16
C ASP A 97 4.25 2.22 16.22
N SER A 98 3.50 2.19 17.32
CA SER A 98 2.29 3.00 17.49
C SER A 98 2.55 4.52 17.53
N ARG A 99 3.81 4.92 17.73
CA ARG A 99 4.22 6.34 17.73
C ARG A 99 4.38 6.94 16.34
N VAL A 100 4.31 6.10 15.29
CA VAL A 100 4.48 6.54 13.90
C VAL A 100 3.25 6.21 13.03
N PRO A 101 2.07 6.75 13.34
CA PRO A 101 0.89 6.64 12.49
C PRO A 101 1.10 7.48 11.21
N VAL A 102 1.42 6.81 10.12
CA VAL A 102 1.93 7.43 8.88
C VAL A 102 0.99 8.51 8.35
N GLU A 103 -0.30 8.21 8.31
CA GLU A 103 -1.31 9.14 7.81
C GLU A 103 -1.39 10.43 8.64
N LEU A 104 -1.26 10.30 9.98
CA LEU A 104 -1.26 11.46 10.86
C LEU A 104 0.03 12.28 10.72
N ILE A 105 1.19 11.61 10.61
CA ILE A 105 2.49 12.28 10.47
C ILE A 105 2.55 13.14 9.20
N PHE A 106 1.93 12.68 8.13
CA PHE A 106 1.88 13.41 6.86
C PHE A 106 0.59 14.21 6.68
N ASP A 107 -0.25 14.30 7.72
CA ASP A 107 -1.56 14.98 7.67
C ASP A 107 -2.34 14.59 6.40
N ALA A 108 -2.38 13.30 6.12
CA ALA A 108 -3.05 12.65 5.02
C ALA A 108 -4.31 11.91 5.51
N GLY A 109 -5.19 11.54 4.61
CA GLY A 109 -6.43 10.87 4.95
C GLY A 109 -6.68 9.60 4.14
N ILE A 110 -7.94 9.20 4.09
CA ILE A 110 -8.39 7.95 3.47
C ILE A 110 -8.02 7.95 1.99
N MET A 111 -7.43 6.85 1.51
CA MET A 111 -6.95 6.64 0.14
C MET A 111 -5.82 7.60 -0.33
N ASP A 112 -5.22 8.39 0.54
CA ASP A 112 -4.13 9.28 0.15
C ASP A 112 -2.79 8.57 0.06
N LEU A 113 -2.54 7.60 0.95
CA LEU A 113 -1.29 6.84 1.04
C LEU A 113 -1.53 5.34 0.94
N PHE A 114 -0.62 4.63 0.31
CA PHE A 114 -0.51 3.17 0.36
C PHE A 114 0.57 2.81 1.39
N VAL A 115 0.16 2.27 2.54
CA VAL A 115 1.05 2.10 3.69
C VAL A 115 1.38 0.64 3.94
N VAL A 116 2.67 0.32 3.99
CA VAL A 116 3.22 -0.98 4.39
C VAL A 116 3.90 -0.80 5.75
N ARG A 117 3.54 -1.62 6.75
CA ARG A 117 4.09 -1.50 8.11
C ARG A 117 4.57 -2.84 8.65
N VAL A 118 5.79 -2.85 9.12
CA VAL A 118 6.42 -4.00 9.76
C VAL A 118 7.37 -3.51 10.86
N ALA A 119 7.59 -4.29 11.92
CA ALA A 119 8.49 -3.89 13.00
C ALA A 119 9.92 -3.65 12.48
N GLY A 120 10.46 -2.47 12.75
CA GLY A 120 11.78 -2.05 12.25
C GLY A 120 11.81 -1.59 10.80
N ASN A 121 10.65 -1.40 10.15
CA ASN A 121 10.50 -1.01 8.73
C ASN A 121 11.45 -1.74 7.76
N VAL A 122 11.64 -3.04 8.00
CA VAL A 122 12.41 -3.96 7.14
C VAL A 122 11.65 -4.31 5.87
N CYS A 123 12.33 -4.92 4.89
CA CYS A 123 11.71 -5.50 3.72
C CYS A 123 12.07 -6.98 3.63
N ASP A 124 11.07 -7.83 3.67
CA ASP A 124 11.14 -9.22 3.24
C ASP A 124 10.17 -9.42 2.07
N THR A 125 9.97 -10.64 1.64
CA THR A 125 9.17 -10.98 0.45
C THR A 125 7.78 -10.33 0.46
N ASP A 126 7.09 -10.32 1.60
CA ASP A 126 5.72 -9.81 1.72
C ASP A 126 5.67 -8.28 1.63
N GLU A 127 6.61 -7.58 2.29
CA GLU A 127 6.73 -6.13 2.20
C GLU A 127 7.16 -5.68 0.80
N ILE A 128 8.13 -6.39 0.20
CA ILE A 128 8.56 -6.11 -1.18
C ILE A 128 7.39 -6.30 -2.15
N GLY A 129 6.66 -7.41 -2.05
CA GLY A 129 5.47 -7.65 -2.89
C GLY A 129 4.40 -6.59 -2.71
N SER A 130 4.16 -6.11 -1.48
CA SER A 130 3.23 -5.02 -1.19
C SER A 130 3.71 -3.69 -1.78
N ILE A 131 5.01 -3.40 -1.69
CA ILE A 131 5.61 -2.19 -2.31
C ILE A 131 5.49 -2.24 -3.83
N GLU A 132 5.81 -3.37 -4.45
CA GLU A 132 5.65 -3.58 -5.90
C GLU A 132 4.20 -3.36 -6.33
N TYR A 133 3.23 -3.86 -5.55
CA TYR A 133 1.82 -3.61 -5.80
C TYR A 133 1.48 -2.12 -5.75
N GLY A 134 1.96 -1.41 -4.73
CA GLY A 134 1.80 0.05 -4.59
C GLY A 134 2.34 0.83 -5.78
N LEU A 135 3.52 0.46 -6.28
CA LEU A 135 4.16 1.14 -7.41
C LEU A 135 3.58 0.74 -8.76
N ALA A 136 3.36 -0.56 -9.00
CA ALA A 136 2.97 -1.07 -10.31
C ALA A 136 1.46 -1.01 -10.56
N HIS A 137 0.63 -1.27 -9.54
CA HIS A 137 -0.83 -1.37 -9.67
C HIS A 137 -1.55 -0.14 -9.13
N VAL A 138 -1.23 0.31 -7.92
CA VAL A 138 -1.77 1.58 -7.37
C VAL A 138 -1.14 2.78 -8.07
N LYS A 139 0.05 2.59 -8.68
CA LYS A 139 0.78 3.59 -9.47
C LYS A 139 1.13 4.84 -8.67
N THR A 140 1.57 4.65 -7.43
CA THR A 140 2.09 5.76 -6.64
C THR A 140 3.44 6.21 -7.21
N PRO A 141 3.65 7.52 -7.45
CA PRO A 141 4.88 8.01 -8.08
C PRO A 141 6.10 8.06 -7.14
N VAL A 142 5.91 7.83 -5.83
CA VAL A 142 6.96 7.91 -4.82
C VAL A 142 6.87 6.76 -3.83
N LEU A 143 8.01 6.19 -3.50
CA LEU A 143 8.22 5.32 -2.33
C LEU A 143 8.98 6.10 -1.26
N VAL A 144 8.42 6.15 -0.05
CA VAL A 144 9.07 6.70 1.15
C VAL A 144 9.39 5.57 2.12
N VAL A 145 10.62 5.53 2.62
CA VAL A 145 11.00 4.66 3.74
C VAL A 145 11.11 5.53 4.99
N LEU A 146 10.17 5.35 5.92
CA LEU A 146 10.03 6.17 7.12
C LEU A 146 10.53 5.41 8.34
N GLY A 147 11.71 5.79 8.83
CA GLY A 147 12.25 5.35 10.11
C GLY A 147 11.84 6.28 11.24
N HIS A 148 12.14 5.87 12.49
CA HIS A 148 11.90 6.70 13.66
C HIS A 148 12.92 6.45 14.76
N THR A 149 13.07 7.40 15.66
CA THR A 149 13.96 7.27 16.82
C THR A 149 13.43 6.23 17.82
N ARG A 150 14.35 5.60 18.57
CA ARG A 150 14.02 4.61 19.60
C ARG A 150 13.19 3.43 19.07
N CYS A 151 13.46 2.99 17.84
CA CYS A 151 12.84 1.79 17.29
C CYS A 151 13.26 0.56 18.10
N GLY A 152 12.31 -0.18 18.67
CA GLY A 152 12.59 -1.35 19.48
C GLY A 152 13.34 -2.45 18.72
N ALA A 153 12.97 -2.72 17.48
CA ALA A 153 13.64 -3.71 16.66
C ALA A 153 15.09 -3.34 16.35
N VAL A 154 15.33 -2.09 15.95
CA VAL A 154 16.70 -1.58 15.71
C VAL A 154 17.54 -1.61 16.99
N THR A 155 16.94 -1.21 18.13
CA THR A 155 17.63 -1.25 19.43
C THR A 155 18.02 -2.68 19.82
N ALA A 156 17.13 -3.66 19.66
CA ALA A 156 17.42 -5.05 19.96
C ALA A 156 18.58 -5.60 19.10
N VAL A 157 18.62 -5.27 17.82
CA VAL A 157 19.75 -5.64 16.92
C VAL A 157 21.04 -4.94 17.32
N SER A 158 21.00 -3.64 17.62
CA SER A 158 22.18 -2.89 18.05
C SER A 158 22.80 -3.48 19.32
N GLN A 159 21.95 -3.85 20.30
CA GLN A 159 22.40 -4.53 21.52
C GLN A 159 22.99 -5.91 21.21
N ALA A 160 22.36 -6.70 20.33
CA ALA A 160 22.86 -8.02 19.95
C ALA A 160 24.22 -7.95 19.25
N VAL A 161 24.38 -7.03 18.28
CA VAL A 161 25.67 -6.80 17.60
C VAL A 161 26.73 -6.33 18.56
N GLY A 162 26.38 -5.48 19.55
CA GLY A 162 27.26 -5.00 20.60
C GLY A 162 27.57 -5.99 21.73
N GLY A 163 27.09 -7.25 21.63
CA GLY A 163 27.33 -8.30 22.62
C GLY A 163 26.42 -8.24 23.87
N HIS A 164 25.40 -7.41 23.86
CA HIS A 164 24.45 -7.22 24.96
C HIS A 164 23.04 -7.73 24.64
N GLY A 165 22.89 -8.59 23.61
CA GLY A 165 21.63 -9.13 23.17
C GLY A 165 21.02 -10.09 24.18
N HIS A 166 19.69 -10.21 24.15
CA HIS A 166 18.94 -11.20 24.91
C HIS A 166 18.20 -12.14 23.96
N LYS A 167 17.72 -13.26 24.49
CA LYS A 167 16.95 -14.23 23.71
C LYS A 167 15.62 -13.60 23.25
N LEU A 168 15.39 -13.65 21.95
CA LEU A 168 14.15 -13.20 21.34
C LEU A 168 13.17 -14.38 21.14
N GLU A 169 11.89 -14.07 21.06
CA GLU A 169 10.82 -15.02 20.81
C GLU A 169 10.90 -15.58 19.38
N ARG A 170 10.32 -16.77 19.21
CA ARG A 170 10.48 -17.67 18.07
C ARG A 170 10.47 -17.01 16.67
N ASN A 171 9.57 -16.04 16.44
CA ASN A 171 9.35 -15.45 15.13
C ASN A 171 9.98 -14.04 14.99
N ILE A 172 10.62 -13.52 16.05
CA ILE A 172 11.30 -12.22 16.00
C ILE A 172 12.66 -12.29 15.33
N PRO A 173 13.52 -13.33 15.58
CA PRO A 173 14.84 -13.39 14.95
C PRO A 173 14.81 -13.26 13.43
N PRO A 174 14.02 -14.02 12.66
CA PRO A 174 14.00 -13.87 11.19
C PRO A 174 13.68 -12.45 10.71
N LEU A 175 12.80 -11.76 11.45
CA LEU A 175 12.44 -10.37 11.14
C LEU A 175 13.61 -9.41 11.38
N VAL A 176 14.25 -9.51 12.54
CA VAL A 176 15.32 -8.57 12.93
C VAL A 176 16.65 -8.88 12.25
N ASP A 177 16.88 -10.11 11.79
CA ASP A 177 18.08 -10.50 11.04
C ASP A 177 18.27 -9.61 9.78
N ASN A 178 17.18 -9.14 9.18
CA ASN A 178 17.21 -8.22 8.05
C ASN A 178 17.76 -6.82 8.42
N ILE A 179 17.79 -6.47 9.71
CA ILE A 179 18.33 -5.19 10.20
C ILE A 179 19.85 -5.26 10.44
N VAL A 180 20.37 -6.47 10.73
CA VAL A 180 21.78 -6.66 11.12
C VAL A 180 22.79 -6.01 10.18
N PRO A 181 22.68 -6.14 8.83
CA PRO A 181 23.64 -5.52 7.92
C PRO A 181 23.66 -3.99 8.04
N ALA A 182 22.49 -3.37 8.19
CA ALA A 182 22.38 -1.91 8.32
C ALA A 182 22.96 -1.41 9.64
N VAL A 183 22.72 -2.13 10.75
CA VAL A 183 23.28 -1.79 12.07
C VAL A 183 24.80 -1.91 12.06
N LYS A 184 25.35 -3.01 11.52
CA LYS A 184 26.81 -3.19 11.42
C LYS A 184 27.45 -2.06 10.63
N ARG A 185 26.90 -1.72 9.49
CA ARG A 185 27.39 -0.63 8.66
C ARG A 185 27.33 0.71 9.41
N ALA A 186 26.22 1.01 10.07
CA ALA A 186 26.08 2.25 10.84
C ALA A 186 27.11 2.35 11.98
N MET A 187 27.40 1.23 12.68
CA MET A 187 28.43 1.18 13.72
C MET A 187 29.87 1.34 13.17
N GLU A 188 30.13 0.87 11.95
CA GLU A 188 31.41 1.08 11.26
C GLU A 188 31.59 2.53 10.82
N GLU A 189 30.53 3.16 10.31
CA GLU A 189 30.57 4.55 9.84
C GLU A 189 30.53 5.58 10.99
N HIS A 190 29.95 5.19 12.15
CA HIS A 190 29.78 6.04 13.34
C HIS A 190 30.14 5.25 14.60
N PRO A 191 31.44 5.09 14.89
CA PRO A 191 31.91 4.23 15.98
C PRO A 191 31.72 4.82 17.41
N ASP A 192 31.10 6.00 17.58
CA ASP A 192 30.94 6.73 18.87
C ASP A 192 29.71 6.27 19.66
#